data_b39b47a4bd3b7f5a385b2a7ce4ca0fcf
#
_entry.id   b39b47a4bd3b7f5a385b2a7ce4ca0fcf
#
_cell.length_a   1.000
_cell.length_b   1.000
_cell.length_c   1.000
_cell.angle_alpha   90.00
_cell.angle_beta   90.00
_cell.angle_gamma   90.00
#
_symmetry.space_group_name_H-M   'P 1'
#
loop_
_entity.id
_entity.type
_entity.pdbx_description
1 polymer ?
#
loop_
_entity_poly.entity_id
_entity_poly.type
_entity_poly.pdbx_seq_one_letter_code
_entity_poly.pdbx_strand_id
1 'polypeptide(L)'
;MSETPNAIDAITAAQPSPGEQFFPKFEVTPELIEKAKELVALYPEGKEQSAVLPIIHHVQEEFGYICADAIPWIAEMCKSTPIHVSGIVTFYPGIHRKCPGKFHFRVCRTLACALSGGEELMAYICEKIGVNQAEICDVLQKRGCL
;
A
#
# COMPACT_ATOMS: atom_id res chain seq x y z
N MET A 1 17.48 36.35 17.90
CA MET A 1 16.11 35.86 17.67
C MET A 1 16.25 34.65 16.77
N SER A 2 16.24 33.47 17.35
CA SER A 2 16.40 32.20 16.63
C SER A 2 15.01 31.74 16.16
N GLU A 3 14.77 31.78 14.86
CA GLU A 3 13.58 31.20 14.26
C GLU A 3 13.63 29.67 14.44
N THR A 4 12.72 29.14 15.22
CA THR A 4 12.48 27.71 15.28
C THR A 4 11.83 27.28 13.95
N PRO A 5 12.39 26.29 13.24
CA PRO A 5 11.81 25.83 11.98
C PRO A 5 10.38 25.32 12.24
N ASN A 6 9.46 25.77 11.39
CA ASN A 6 8.06 25.41 11.46
C ASN A 6 7.92 23.89 11.31
N ALA A 7 7.07 23.27 12.14
CA ALA A 7 6.83 21.81 12.11
C ALA A 7 6.38 21.28 10.73
N ILE A 8 5.87 22.18 9.88
CA ILE A 8 5.46 21.87 8.50
C ILE A 8 6.68 21.66 7.59
N ASP A 9 7.77 22.43 7.79
CA ASP A 9 8.98 22.29 6.98
C ASP A 9 9.74 20.98 7.29
N ALA A 10 9.63 20.49 8.54
CA ALA A 10 10.18 19.20 8.94
C ALA A 10 9.40 18.00 8.35
N ILE A 11 8.12 18.20 8.02
CA ILE A 11 7.27 17.17 7.39
C ILE A 11 7.52 17.12 5.88
N THR A 12 7.89 18.24 5.27
CA THR A 12 8.13 18.37 3.81
C THR A 12 9.52 17.86 3.42
N ALA A 13 10.47 17.84 4.35
CA ALA A 13 11.77 17.17 4.20
C ALA A 13 11.67 15.68 4.55
N ALA A 14 10.61 15.00 4.09
CA ALA A 14 10.44 13.57 4.32
C ALA A 14 11.59 12.82 3.65
N GLN A 15 12.50 12.35 4.47
CA GLN A 15 13.45 11.33 4.04
C GLN A 15 12.64 10.15 3.48
N PRO A 16 13.09 9.55 2.36
CA PRO A 16 12.40 8.39 1.80
C PRO A 16 12.19 7.35 2.90
N SER A 17 10.98 6.81 2.98
CA SER A 17 10.67 5.81 4.00
C SER A 17 11.68 4.66 3.87
N PRO A 18 12.13 4.02 4.97
CA PRO A 18 13.12 2.95 4.90
C PRO A 18 12.78 1.84 3.91
N GLY A 19 11.52 1.70 3.56
CA GLY A 19 11.02 0.73 2.58
C GLY A 19 11.23 1.16 1.13
N GLU A 20 11.29 2.45 0.81
CA GLU A 20 11.52 2.94 -0.57
C GLU A 20 12.88 2.52 -1.13
N GLN A 21 13.81 2.15 -0.26
CA GLN A 21 15.13 1.64 -0.67
C GLN A 21 15.09 0.18 -1.16
N PHE A 22 13.99 -0.56 -0.89
CA PHE A 22 13.87 -1.97 -1.23
C PHE A 22 13.01 -2.22 -2.47
N PHE A 23 12.24 -1.24 -2.91
CA PHE A 23 11.33 -1.38 -4.04
C PHE A 23 11.65 -0.36 -5.13
N PRO A 24 11.53 -0.76 -6.41
CA PRO A 24 11.77 0.15 -7.51
C PRO A 24 10.74 1.29 -7.51
N LYS A 25 11.16 2.45 -8.03
CA LYS A 25 10.24 3.54 -8.30
C LYS A 25 9.29 3.11 -9.42
N PHE A 26 8.01 3.51 -9.31
CA PHE A 26 7.03 3.20 -10.35
C PHE A 26 7.45 3.83 -11.69
N GLU A 27 7.67 2.98 -12.66
CA GLU A 27 7.94 3.35 -14.04
C GLU A 27 7.13 2.44 -14.96
N VAL A 28 6.52 3.03 -15.98
CA VAL A 28 5.73 2.28 -16.95
C VAL A 28 6.67 1.58 -17.92
N THR A 29 6.90 0.30 -17.69
CA THR A 29 7.70 -0.56 -18.57
C THR A 29 6.84 -1.16 -19.68
N PRO A 30 7.42 -1.50 -20.86
CA PRO A 30 6.68 -2.20 -21.91
C PRO A 30 6.12 -3.55 -21.43
N GLU A 31 6.83 -4.27 -20.56
CA GLU A 31 6.40 -5.53 -19.98
C GLU A 31 5.15 -5.36 -19.11
N LEU A 32 5.11 -4.29 -18.30
CA LEU A 32 3.96 -3.93 -17.49
C LEU A 32 2.73 -3.63 -18.35
N ILE A 33 2.92 -2.93 -19.48
CA ILE A 33 1.84 -2.63 -20.44
C ILE A 33 1.31 -3.91 -21.09
N GLU A 34 2.17 -4.81 -21.51
CA GLU A 34 1.76 -6.09 -22.14
C GLU A 34 0.96 -6.92 -21.13
N LYS A 35 1.46 -7.04 -19.91
CA LYS A 35 0.77 -7.79 -18.87
C LYS A 35 -0.59 -7.18 -18.51
N ALA A 36 -0.67 -5.86 -18.39
CA ALA A 36 -1.93 -5.17 -18.17
C ALA A 36 -2.93 -5.42 -19.31
N LYS A 37 -2.49 -5.39 -20.57
CA LYS A 37 -3.35 -5.73 -21.72
C LYS A 37 -3.84 -7.17 -21.70
N GLU A 38 -2.99 -8.13 -21.35
CA GLU A 38 -3.39 -9.53 -21.17
C GLU A 38 -4.49 -9.66 -20.14
N LEU A 39 -4.32 -9.00 -18.97
CA LEU A 39 -5.30 -9.03 -17.89
C LEU A 39 -6.63 -8.39 -18.29
N VAL A 40 -6.59 -7.28 -19.03
CA VAL A 40 -7.81 -6.63 -19.57
C VAL A 40 -8.50 -7.53 -20.59
N ALA A 41 -7.75 -8.22 -21.44
CA ALA A 41 -8.30 -9.11 -22.49
C ALA A 41 -9.05 -10.33 -21.93
N LEU A 42 -8.87 -10.66 -20.64
CA LEU A 42 -9.65 -11.73 -19.99
C LEU A 42 -11.12 -11.36 -19.75
N TYR A 43 -11.45 -10.06 -19.86
CA TYR A 43 -12.79 -9.56 -19.61
C TYR A 43 -13.52 -9.21 -20.90
N PRO A 44 -14.84 -9.38 -20.98
CA PRO A 44 -15.62 -9.01 -22.18
C PRO A 44 -15.54 -7.51 -22.48
N GLU A 45 -15.76 -7.15 -23.74
CA GLU A 45 -15.85 -5.74 -24.15
C GLU A 45 -16.88 -4.98 -23.29
N GLY A 46 -16.53 -3.78 -22.87
CA GLY A 46 -17.33 -2.93 -22.00
C GLY A 46 -17.26 -3.32 -20.49
N LYS A 47 -16.45 -4.33 -20.13
CA LYS A 47 -16.23 -4.76 -18.74
C LYS A 47 -14.75 -4.64 -18.31
N GLU A 48 -13.97 -3.85 -19.02
CA GLU A 48 -12.54 -3.67 -18.76
C GLU A 48 -12.27 -3.14 -17.35
N GLN A 49 -13.23 -2.43 -16.76
CA GLN A 49 -13.14 -1.95 -15.37
C GLN A 49 -12.97 -3.08 -14.34
N SER A 50 -13.42 -4.29 -14.66
CA SER A 50 -13.25 -5.44 -13.76
C SER A 50 -11.79 -5.91 -13.67
N ALA A 51 -10.94 -5.51 -14.60
CA ALA A 51 -9.51 -5.80 -14.60
C ALA A 51 -8.71 -4.90 -13.64
N VAL A 52 -9.32 -3.89 -13.00
CA VAL A 52 -8.62 -2.96 -12.09
C VAL A 52 -7.93 -3.71 -10.96
N LEU A 53 -8.63 -4.64 -10.30
CA LEU A 53 -8.07 -5.35 -9.15
C LEU A 53 -6.89 -6.28 -9.52
N PRO A 54 -6.97 -7.12 -10.56
CA PRO A 54 -5.82 -7.90 -11.04
C PRO A 54 -4.61 -7.04 -11.42
N ILE A 55 -4.82 -5.90 -12.08
CA ILE A 55 -3.73 -4.99 -12.44
C ILE A 55 -3.10 -4.36 -11.20
N ILE A 56 -3.90 -3.94 -10.22
CA ILE A 56 -3.40 -3.44 -8.93
C ILE A 56 -2.52 -4.49 -8.24
N HIS A 57 -2.95 -5.74 -8.21
CA HIS A 57 -2.14 -6.82 -7.62
C HIS A 57 -0.82 -7.00 -8.36
N HIS A 58 -0.84 -7.00 -9.70
CA HIS A 58 0.37 -7.13 -10.49
C HIS A 58 1.35 -5.96 -10.26
N VAL A 59 0.86 -4.73 -10.25
CA VAL A 59 1.67 -3.54 -9.93
C VAL A 59 2.24 -3.65 -8.51
N GLN A 60 1.45 -4.11 -7.54
CA GLN A 60 1.94 -4.29 -6.18
C GLN A 60 2.99 -5.40 -6.04
N GLU A 61 2.87 -6.49 -6.80
CA GLU A 61 3.87 -7.56 -6.82
C GLU A 61 5.21 -7.06 -7.37
N GLU A 62 5.19 -6.22 -8.40
CA GLU A 62 6.39 -5.68 -9.04
C GLU A 62 7.03 -4.54 -8.24
N PHE A 63 6.21 -3.59 -7.76
CA PHE A 63 6.69 -2.37 -7.10
C PHE A 63 6.53 -2.38 -5.56
N GLY A 64 5.90 -3.41 -4.99
CA GLY A 64 5.68 -3.54 -3.55
C GLY A 64 4.54 -2.70 -2.97
N TYR A 65 4.10 -1.65 -3.68
CA TYR A 65 3.03 -0.74 -3.27
C TYR A 65 2.41 -0.02 -4.46
N ILE A 66 1.26 0.62 -4.24
CA ILE A 66 0.59 1.43 -5.26
C ILE A 66 0.86 2.91 -4.97
N CYS A 67 1.74 3.52 -5.77
CA CYS A 67 2.00 4.96 -5.68
C CYS A 67 0.88 5.79 -6.31
N ALA A 68 0.89 7.10 -6.02
CA ALA A 68 -0.11 8.02 -6.58
C ALA A 68 -0.07 8.08 -8.11
N ASP A 69 1.10 7.95 -8.71
CA ASP A 69 1.31 8.02 -10.17
C ASP A 69 0.79 6.76 -10.89
N ALA A 70 0.71 5.62 -10.21
CA ALA A 70 0.15 4.39 -10.77
C ALA A 70 -1.38 4.45 -10.96
N ILE A 71 -2.08 5.22 -10.13
CA ILE A 71 -3.55 5.29 -10.12
C ILE A 71 -4.12 5.78 -11.46
N PRO A 72 -3.68 6.91 -12.04
CA PRO A 72 -4.18 7.38 -13.34
C PRO A 72 -3.81 6.42 -14.46
N TRP A 73 -2.62 5.82 -14.44
CA TRP A 73 -2.22 4.83 -15.43
C TRP A 73 -3.11 3.58 -15.41
N ILE A 74 -3.39 3.02 -14.23
CA ILE A 74 -4.30 1.88 -14.08
C ILE A 74 -5.71 2.24 -14.58
N ALA A 75 -6.18 3.45 -14.27
CA ALA A 75 -7.49 3.92 -14.70
C ALA A 75 -7.59 3.99 -16.23
N GLU A 76 -6.56 4.48 -16.91
CA GLU A 76 -6.50 4.54 -18.37
C GLU A 76 -6.52 3.13 -18.97
N MET A 77 -5.70 2.21 -18.48
CA MET A 77 -5.64 0.82 -18.95
C MET A 77 -6.98 0.09 -18.86
N CYS A 78 -7.76 0.37 -17.80
CA CYS A 78 -9.06 -0.27 -17.54
C CYS A 78 -10.27 0.54 -18.05
N LYS A 79 -10.07 1.62 -18.79
CA LYS A 79 -11.14 2.56 -19.20
C LYS A 79 -12.02 2.98 -18.00
N SER A 80 -11.39 3.25 -16.87
CA SER A 80 -12.00 3.63 -15.60
C SER A 80 -11.64 5.05 -15.20
N THR A 81 -12.12 5.50 -14.05
CA THR A 81 -11.75 6.81 -13.50
C THR A 81 -10.71 6.66 -12.39
N PRO A 82 -9.76 7.60 -12.24
CA PRO A 82 -8.78 7.56 -11.15
C PRO A 82 -9.42 7.49 -9.76
N ILE A 83 -10.60 8.10 -9.58
CA ILE A 83 -11.32 8.06 -8.30
C ILE A 83 -11.83 6.65 -7.99
N HIS A 84 -12.29 5.91 -9.00
CA HIS A 84 -12.73 4.53 -8.83
C HIS A 84 -11.55 3.62 -8.42
N VAL A 85 -10.41 3.75 -9.10
CA VAL A 85 -9.17 3.02 -8.76
C VAL A 85 -8.70 3.37 -7.35
N SER A 86 -8.71 4.67 -6.99
CA SER A 86 -8.35 5.13 -5.65
C SER A 86 -9.28 4.55 -4.57
N GLY A 87 -10.58 4.46 -4.87
CA GLY A 87 -11.56 3.81 -4.00
C GLY A 87 -11.22 2.35 -3.74
N ILE A 88 -10.88 1.58 -4.77
CA ILE A 88 -10.47 0.17 -4.65
C ILE A 88 -9.19 0.05 -3.82
N VAL A 89 -8.16 0.85 -4.13
CA VAL A 89 -6.89 0.86 -3.41
C VAL A 89 -7.07 1.19 -1.91
N THR A 90 -8.06 2.02 -1.59
CA THR A 90 -8.35 2.39 -0.20
C THR A 90 -9.19 1.33 0.53
N PHE A 91 -10.09 0.68 -0.21
CA PHE A 91 -11.02 -0.30 0.37
C PHE A 91 -10.34 -1.62 0.75
N TYR A 92 -9.41 -2.11 -0.06
CA TYR A 92 -8.78 -3.40 0.17
C TYR A 92 -7.55 -3.29 1.10
N PRO A 93 -7.60 -3.85 2.33
CA PRO A 93 -6.51 -3.72 3.30
C PRO A 93 -5.22 -4.47 2.88
N GLY A 94 -5.30 -5.36 1.90
CA GLY A 94 -4.13 -6.04 1.32
C GLY A 94 -3.33 -5.18 0.36
N ILE A 95 -3.86 -4.04 -0.07
CA ILE A 95 -3.21 -3.13 -1.01
C ILE A 95 -2.45 -2.06 -0.24
N HIS A 96 -1.15 -1.96 -0.51
CA HIS A 96 -0.26 -1.02 0.15
C HIS A 96 -0.19 0.29 -0.63
N ARG A 97 -0.58 1.40 0.00
CA ARG A 97 -0.46 2.75 -0.56
C ARG A 97 0.87 3.42 -0.27
N LYS A 98 1.65 2.83 0.60
CA LYS A 98 3.00 3.29 0.97
C LYS A 98 3.93 2.10 0.91
N CYS A 99 5.17 2.37 0.58
CA CYS A 99 6.20 1.36 0.55
C CYS A 99 6.30 0.66 1.91
N PRO A 100 6.07 -0.66 1.98
CA PRO A 100 6.23 -1.40 3.23
C PRO A 100 7.70 -1.50 3.60
N GLY A 101 7.99 -1.80 4.87
CA GLY A 101 9.36 -2.15 5.28
C GLY A 101 9.78 -3.51 4.74
N LYS A 102 11.06 -3.86 4.91
CA LYS A 102 11.64 -5.15 4.50
C LYS A 102 10.87 -6.34 5.07
N PHE A 103 10.35 -6.22 6.28
CA PHE A 103 9.51 -7.23 6.93
C PHE A 103 8.15 -6.63 7.25
N HIS A 104 7.11 -7.35 6.89
CA HIS A 104 5.74 -6.94 7.09
C HIS A 104 5.02 -7.98 7.95
N PHE A 105 4.72 -7.63 9.20
CA PHE A 105 3.97 -8.49 10.13
C PHE A 105 2.49 -8.14 10.08
N ARG A 106 1.65 -9.15 9.91
CA ARG A 106 0.19 -9.02 9.99
C ARG A 106 -0.29 -9.81 11.19
N VAL A 107 -0.83 -9.13 12.19
CA VAL A 107 -1.44 -9.75 13.37
C VAL A 107 -2.94 -9.59 13.29
N CYS A 108 -3.65 -10.71 13.32
CA CYS A 108 -5.11 -10.72 13.27
C CYS A 108 -5.69 -10.15 14.57
N ARG A 109 -6.67 -9.25 14.43
CA ARG A 109 -7.38 -8.62 15.56
C ARG A 109 -8.88 -8.90 15.56
N THR A 110 -9.33 -9.94 14.83
CA THR A 110 -10.73 -10.36 14.90
C THR A 110 -11.05 -10.97 16.23
N LEU A 111 -12.34 -11.06 16.59
CA LEU A 111 -12.80 -11.52 17.89
C LEU A 111 -12.19 -12.88 18.29
N ALA A 112 -12.18 -13.85 17.36
CA ALA A 112 -11.62 -15.19 17.65
C ALA A 112 -10.13 -15.13 18.00
N CYS A 113 -9.33 -14.34 17.27
CA CYS A 113 -7.89 -14.20 17.54
C CYS A 113 -7.63 -13.39 18.82
N ALA A 114 -8.43 -12.35 19.11
CA ALA A 114 -8.33 -11.60 20.35
C ALA A 114 -8.57 -12.49 21.58
N LEU A 115 -9.62 -13.33 21.53
CA LEU A 115 -9.92 -14.29 22.60
C LEU A 115 -8.86 -15.39 22.73
N SER A 116 -8.10 -15.67 21.68
CA SER A 116 -7.04 -16.68 21.66
C SER A 116 -5.63 -16.12 21.97
N GLY A 117 -5.52 -14.89 22.50
CA GLY A 117 -4.24 -14.31 22.86
C GLY A 117 -3.59 -13.44 21.78
N GLY A 118 -4.37 -12.94 20.81
CA GLY A 118 -3.85 -12.09 19.74
C GLY A 118 -3.33 -10.74 20.22
N GLU A 119 -3.88 -10.20 21.32
CA GLU A 119 -3.42 -8.94 21.92
C GLU A 119 -2.11 -9.14 22.67
N GLU A 120 -1.96 -10.24 23.39
CA GLU A 120 -0.72 -10.60 24.09
C GLU A 120 0.40 -10.87 23.08
N LEU A 121 0.09 -11.56 21.97
CA LEU A 121 1.05 -11.75 20.88
C LEU A 121 1.52 -10.43 20.28
N MET A 122 0.60 -9.49 20.07
CA MET A 122 0.94 -8.15 19.57
C MET A 122 1.86 -7.42 20.55
N ALA A 123 1.53 -7.42 21.84
CA ALA A 123 2.36 -6.80 22.86
C ALA A 123 3.76 -7.42 22.92
N TYR A 124 3.86 -8.74 22.84
CA TYR A 124 5.13 -9.45 22.81
C TYR A 124 5.98 -9.07 21.58
N ILE A 125 5.37 -9.01 20.40
CA ILE A 125 6.07 -8.58 19.17
C ILE A 125 6.58 -7.16 19.31
N CYS A 126 5.76 -6.23 19.86
CA CYS A 126 6.15 -4.84 20.08
C CYS A 126 7.37 -4.72 21.00
N GLU A 127 7.34 -5.47 22.11
CA GLU A 127 8.45 -5.50 23.06
C GLU A 127 9.74 -6.03 22.43
N LYS A 128 9.65 -7.11 21.64
CA LYS A 128 10.82 -7.72 20.98
C LYS A 128 11.41 -6.85 19.90
N ILE A 129 10.60 -6.10 19.17
CA ILE A 129 11.05 -5.20 18.09
C ILE A 129 11.45 -3.82 18.64
N GLY A 130 11.09 -3.50 19.89
CA GLY A 130 11.36 -2.21 20.50
C GLY A 130 10.47 -1.08 19.96
N VAL A 131 9.25 -1.39 19.54
CA VAL A 131 8.29 -0.42 18.97
C VAL A 131 7.11 -0.28 19.92
N ASN A 132 6.65 0.96 20.14
CA ASN A 132 5.49 1.21 20.98
C ASN A 132 4.20 0.68 20.32
N GLN A 133 3.34 0.02 21.07
CA GLN A 133 2.08 -0.52 20.57
C GLN A 133 1.17 0.54 19.94
N ALA A 134 1.16 1.77 20.45
CA ALA A 134 0.44 2.89 19.84
C ALA A 134 1.03 3.29 18.47
N GLU A 135 2.33 3.23 18.31
CA GLU A 135 3.02 3.50 17.04
C GLU A 135 2.79 2.38 16.03
N ILE A 136 2.68 1.11 16.47
CA ILE A 136 2.33 -0.01 15.60
C ILE A 136 0.91 0.15 15.06
N CYS A 137 -0.07 0.53 15.86
CA CYS A 137 -1.42 0.81 15.37
C CYS A 137 -1.41 1.94 14.33
N ASP A 138 -0.64 3.00 14.57
CA ASP A 138 -0.48 4.12 13.64
C ASP A 138 0.33 3.72 12.39
N VAL A 139 1.36 2.92 12.57
CA VAL A 139 2.20 2.37 11.49
C VAL A 139 1.42 1.31 10.69
N LEU A 140 0.61 0.47 11.33
CA LEU A 140 -0.25 -0.50 10.67
C LEU A 140 -1.43 0.18 9.96
N GLN A 141 -2.06 1.20 10.54
CA GLN A 141 -3.09 2.00 9.87
C GLN A 141 -2.50 2.87 8.75
N LYS A 142 -1.35 3.52 8.98
CA LYS A 142 -0.66 4.30 7.96
C LYS A 142 -0.08 3.44 6.84
N ARG A 143 0.16 2.14 7.08
CA ARG A 143 0.68 1.17 6.09
C ARG A 143 -0.41 0.27 5.51
N GLY A 144 -1.68 0.59 5.72
CA GLY A 144 -2.80 -0.18 5.17
C GLY A 144 -2.95 -1.59 5.74
N CYS A 145 -2.36 -1.87 6.89
CA CYS A 145 -2.59 -3.10 7.62
C CYS A 145 -3.62 -2.82 8.73
N LEU A 146 -4.85 -3.21 8.50
CA LEU A 146 -5.85 -3.46 9.53
C LEU A 146 -5.71 -4.88 10.01
#